data_d5b044a17715be6082ac89e7b21d2d4d
#
_entry.id   d5b044a17715be6082ac89e7b21d2d4d
#
_cell.length_a   1.000
_cell.length_b   1.000
_cell.length_c   1.000
_cell.angle_alpha   90.00
_cell.angle_beta   90.00
_cell.angle_gamma   90.00
#
_symmetry.space_group_name_H-M   'P 1'
#
loop_
_entity.id
_entity.type
_entity.pdbx_description
1 polymer ?
#
loop_
_entity_poly.entity_id
_entity_poly.type
_entity_poly.pdbx_seq_one_letter_code
_entity_poly.pdbx_strand_id
1 'polypeptide(L)'
;MSRNVLIIGGGSAGTGAADRASLCGANVTLVESGCLLGGTSTLGGVNCWEPGIASFGLNRALYRRMASIAGSVGIGKTTHTYDSESHIGLNDIVPGLSYEASLRRGNLGEFQVARVHFEPIALAGAMREELQRAKVKLVMNTAFEAAIADGERIAAARVMDLVTGERFEIPCDALIDCTADAEVCRSCGVGTYFCEDAARDHGEPSAPEERSGIVNGVSLCFRVERGDIGCEAPSWVYDTEAADAISRSALPASNVNAYPNGDYNFNPLPLMQGKEYFDMPPCDRSQAMIARVYLYWERMKNEHGHKGWHIAGIFPRVGVRESWRCDTLTVTTENDLRKGIFLQGDDIIAMADHVLDTHGQRSGEMKLPAKMGTPYGIRAGSLITKNYENLLVAGRCAGFSHLAASSCRLSRTMMDIGEAAGAIAALSGDAREADLGLIRDKLRFGEYMEWVNGSYYKIGI
;
A
#
# COMPACT_ATOMS: atom_id res chain seq x y z
N MET A 1 1.70 -33.43 4.41
CA MET A 1 1.96 -32.60 5.62
C MET A 1 1.61 -31.16 5.26
N SER A 2 1.11 -30.39 6.20
CA SER A 2 0.81 -28.97 6.01
C SER A 2 2.14 -28.21 5.88
N ARG A 3 2.24 -27.29 4.92
CA ARG A 3 3.45 -26.45 4.72
C ARG A 3 3.53 -25.35 5.77
N ASN A 4 4.74 -25.03 6.20
CA ASN A 4 5.01 -23.90 7.09
C ASN A 4 5.32 -22.67 6.25
N VAL A 5 4.41 -21.70 6.21
CA VAL A 5 4.58 -20.45 5.48
C VAL A 5 4.93 -19.33 6.44
N LEU A 6 6.08 -18.71 6.22
CA LEU A 6 6.57 -17.56 6.99
C LEU A 6 6.36 -16.27 6.18
N ILE A 7 5.77 -15.28 6.82
CA ILE A 7 5.50 -13.97 6.23
C ILE A 7 6.19 -12.90 7.05
N ILE A 8 7.00 -12.08 6.41
CA ILE A 8 7.69 -10.95 7.04
C ILE A 8 7.04 -9.64 6.61
N GLY A 9 6.44 -8.95 7.58
CA GLY A 9 5.69 -7.70 7.39
C GLY A 9 4.18 -7.90 7.43
N GLY A 10 3.50 -7.26 8.40
CA GLY A 10 2.07 -7.34 8.67
C GLY A 10 1.26 -6.19 8.07
N GLY A 11 1.71 -5.58 6.97
CA GLY A 11 0.96 -4.60 6.20
C GLY A 11 -0.21 -5.23 5.43
N SER A 12 -0.83 -4.48 4.51
CA SER A 12 -1.95 -4.95 3.70
C SER A 12 -1.63 -6.27 2.97
N ALA A 13 -0.46 -6.34 2.30
CA ALA A 13 -0.05 -7.54 1.58
C ALA A 13 0.20 -8.72 2.53
N GLY A 14 0.93 -8.51 3.63
CA GLY A 14 1.22 -9.60 4.58
C GLY A 14 -0.02 -10.14 5.26
N THR A 15 -0.99 -9.28 5.55
CA THR A 15 -2.30 -9.72 6.09
C THR A 15 -3.06 -10.58 5.07
N GLY A 16 -3.08 -10.15 3.79
CA GLY A 16 -3.68 -10.94 2.70
C GLY A 16 -2.99 -12.28 2.50
N ALA A 17 -1.65 -12.28 2.51
CA ALA A 17 -0.86 -13.50 2.36
C ALA A 17 -1.11 -14.50 3.50
N ALA A 18 -1.17 -14.00 4.73
CA ALA A 18 -1.38 -14.85 5.91
C ALA A 18 -2.78 -15.46 5.94
N ASP A 19 -3.82 -14.68 5.66
CA ASP A 19 -5.19 -15.17 5.60
C ASP A 19 -5.32 -16.26 4.52
N ARG A 20 -4.90 -15.96 3.30
CA ARG A 20 -5.05 -16.90 2.18
C ARG A 20 -4.21 -18.16 2.32
N ALA A 21 -2.95 -18.05 2.75
CA ALA A 21 -2.11 -19.23 2.98
C ALA A 21 -2.73 -20.18 4.01
N SER A 22 -3.28 -19.63 5.09
CA SER A 22 -3.98 -20.42 6.09
C SER A 22 -5.25 -21.07 5.54
N LEU A 23 -6.08 -20.34 4.76
CA LEU A 23 -7.26 -20.88 4.09
C LEU A 23 -6.91 -21.99 3.08
N CYS A 24 -5.69 -21.96 2.52
CA CYS A 24 -5.16 -23.05 1.67
C CYS A 24 -4.54 -24.20 2.47
N GLY A 25 -4.64 -24.21 3.80
CA GLY A 25 -4.23 -25.31 4.67
C GLY A 25 -2.79 -25.26 5.17
N ALA A 26 -2.07 -24.15 5.00
CA ALA A 26 -0.73 -23.97 5.53
C ALA A 26 -0.73 -23.66 7.04
N ASN A 27 0.36 -24.01 7.73
CA ASN A 27 0.69 -23.46 9.04
C ASN A 27 1.38 -22.12 8.83
N VAL A 28 0.75 -21.02 9.27
CA VAL A 28 1.23 -19.68 8.96
C VAL A 28 1.79 -18.98 10.20
N THR A 29 2.99 -18.42 10.06
CA THR A 29 3.57 -17.46 11.00
C THR A 29 3.77 -16.12 10.30
N LEU A 30 3.21 -15.04 10.88
CA LEU A 30 3.41 -13.68 10.41
C LEU A 30 4.21 -12.90 11.43
N VAL A 31 5.33 -12.32 10.99
CA VAL A 31 6.22 -11.46 11.79
C VAL A 31 5.98 -10.01 11.41
N GLU A 32 5.75 -9.13 12.39
CA GLU A 32 5.59 -7.69 12.20
C GLU A 32 6.44 -6.91 13.22
N SER A 33 7.21 -5.97 12.73
CA SER A 33 8.06 -5.12 13.56
C SER A 33 7.29 -4.12 14.41
N GLY A 34 6.10 -3.73 13.97
CA GLY A 34 5.22 -2.81 14.69
C GLY A 34 4.34 -3.51 15.73
N CYS A 35 3.67 -2.68 16.53
CA CYS A 35 2.66 -3.13 17.51
C CYS A 35 1.26 -3.35 16.90
N LEU A 36 1.02 -2.89 15.66
CA LEU A 36 -0.24 -2.99 14.94
C LEU A 36 -0.04 -3.57 13.55
N LEU A 37 -1.01 -4.37 13.09
CA LEU A 37 -1.13 -4.79 11.72
C LEU A 37 -1.63 -3.63 10.83
N GLY A 38 -1.46 -3.74 9.50
CA GLY A 38 -2.02 -2.84 8.51
C GLY A 38 -1.05 -1.79 7.95
N GLY A 39 0.13 -1.64 8.55
CA GLY A 39 1.22 -0.81 8.02
C GLY A 39 0.80 0.62 7.70
N THR A 40 0.81 1.00 6.41
CA THR A 40 0.46 2.36 5.95
C THR A 40 -0.98 2.74 6.30
N SER A 41 -1.91 1.79 6.29
CA SER A 41 -3.33 2.06 6.60
C SER A 41 -3.60 2.21 8.10
N THR A 42 -2.65 1.89 8.96
CA THR A 42 -2.78 1.98 10.43
C THR A 42 -1.73 2.90 11.03
N LEU A 43 -0.50 2.43 11.19
CA LEU A 43 0.62 3.23 11.72
C LEU A 43 1.00 4.40 10.81
N GLY A 44 0.78 4.28 9.49
CA GLY A 44 0.98 5.37 8.54
C GLY A 44 -0.18 6.34 8.39
N GLY A 45 -1.33 6.05 8.99
CA GLY A 45 -2.49 6.94 9.06
C GLY A 45 -3.28 7.12 7.76
N VAL A 46 -3.04 6.34 6.71
CA VAL A 46 -3.86 6.40 5.49
C VAL A 46 -5.20 5.72 5.76
N ASN A 47 -6.17 6.51 6.23
CA ASN A 47 -7.45 6.07 6.78
C ASN A 47 -8.54 5.81 5.72
N CYS A 48 -8.15 5.59 4.47
CA CYS A 48 -9.13 5.29 3.44
C CYS A 48 -8.65 4.20 2.47
N TRP A 49 -9.60 3.45 1.94
CA TRP A 49 -9.41 2.66 0.74
C TRP A 49 -9.98 3.41 -0.45
N GLU A 50 -9.13 3.64 -1.42
CA GLU A 50 -9.51 4.25 -2.69
C GLU A 50 -10.60 3.43 -3.40
N PRO A 51 -11.47 4.10 -4.20
CA PRO A 51 -12.41 3.37 -5.04
C PRO A 51 -11.67 2.51 -6.06
N GLY A 52 -12.22 1.38 -6.37
CA GLY A 52 -11.65 0.53 -7.40
C GLY A 52 -11.98 -0.94 -7.19
N ILE A 53 -11.54 -1.75 -8.13
CA ILE A 53 -11.68 -3.19 -8.06
C ILE A 53 -11.04 -3.69 -6.77
N ALA A 54 -11.79 -4.53 -6.08
CA ALA A 54 -11.30 -5.26 -4.93
C ALA A 54 -11.81 -6.69 -5.00
N SER A 55 -10.99 -7.62 -4.55
CA SER A 55 -11.41 -9.01 -4.43
C SER A 55 -12.60 -9.15 -3.47
N PHE A 56 -13.27 -10.27 -3.54
CA PHE A 56 -14.31 -10.63 -2.58
C PHE A 56 -13.72 -11.28 -1.31
N GLY A 57 -12.40 -11.28 -1.18
CA GLY A 57 -11.66 -11.92 -0.10
C GLY A 57 -11.59 -11.09 1.17
N LEU A 58 -10.38 -10.94 1.68
CA LEU A 58 -10.10 -10.35 2.99
C LEU A 58 -10.65 -8.93 3.17
N ASN A 59 -10.49 -8.05 2.18
CA ASN A 59 -10.91 -6.66 2.32
C ASN A 59 -12.41 -6.50 2.61
N ARG A 60 -13.28 -7.35 2.04
CA ARG A 60 -14.71 -7.34 2.35
C ARG A 60 -15.00 -7.86 3.76
N ALA A 61 -14.27 -8.89 4.22
CA ALA A 61 -14.38 -9.39 5.59
C ALA A 61 -13.98 -8.32 6.60
N LEU A 62 -12.86 -7.63 6.36
CA LEU A 62 -12.40 -6.51 7.19
C LEU A 62 -13.41 -5.38 7.26
N TYR A 63 -13.99 -4.97 6.11
CA TYR A 63 -15.05 -3.96 6.11
C TYR A 63 -16.24 -4.38 7.00
N ARG A 64 -16.71 -5.62 6.87
CA ARG A 64 -17.84 -6.12 7.67
C ARG A 64 -17.55 -6.11 9.17
N ARG A 65 -16.32 -6.44 9.57
CA ARG A 65 -15.90 -6.38 10.97
C ARG A 65 -15.89 -4.95 11.48
N MET A 66 -15.26 -4.04 10.74
CA MET A 66 -15.29 -2.63 11.11
C MET A 66 -16.72 -2.11 11.20
N ALA A 67 -17.59 -2.44 10.24
CA ALA A 67 -18.98 -1.99 10.22
C ALA A 67 -19.83 -2.53 11.39
N SER A 68 -19.39 -3.58 12.07
CA SER A 68 -20.04 -4.07 13.31
C SER A 68 -19.73 -3.22 14.54
N ILE A 69 -18.76 -2.30 14.44
CA ILE A 69 -18.35 -1.38 15.51
C ILE A 69 -18.84 0.03 15.16
N ALA A 70 -19.70 0.59 15.98
CA ALA A 70 -20.23 1.93 15.74
C ALA A 70 -19.12 2.97 15.63
N GLY A 71 -19.19 3.83 14.62
CA GLY A 71 -18.22 4.92 14.42
C GLY A 71 -16.85 4.49 13.91
N SER A 72 -16.67 3.25 13.45
CA SER A 72 -15.36 2.77 13.00
C SER A 72 -15.12 2.89 11.50
N VAL A 73 -16.17 2.88 10.68
CA VAL A 73 -16.08 2.94 9.21
C VAL A 73 -17.27 3.67 8.61
N GLY A 74 -17.04 4.34 7.51
CA GLY A 74 -18.07 4.99 6.69
C GLY A 74 -17.68 4.98 5.22
N ILE A 75 -18.64 5.28 4.35
CA ILE A 75 -18.40 5.43 2.92
C ILE A 75 -18.51 6.91 2.57
N GLY A 76 -17.46 7.43 1.99
CA GLY A 76 -17.38 8.82 1.56
C GLY A 76 -17.49 8.98 0.05
N LYS A 77 -17.74 10.19 -0.39
CA LYS A 77 -17.63 10.62 -1.78
C LYS A 77 -16.38 11.47 -1.97
N THR A 78 -15.72 11.24 -3.08
CA THR A 78 -14.62 12.08 -3.51
C THR A 78 -15.06 12.95 -4.68
N THR A 79 -14.83 14.24 -4.57
CA THR A 79 -14.68 15.10 -5.73
C THR A 79 -13.20 15.15 -6.08
N HIS A 80 -12.82 14.75 -7.28
CA HIS A 80 -11.40 14.77 -7.73
C HIS A 80 -10.84 16.18 -7.97
N THR A 81 -11.58 17.21 -7.64
CA THR A 81 -11.13 18.59 -7.76
C THR A 81 -10.61 19.08 -6.42
N TYR A 82 -9.33 19.45 -6.42
CA TYR A 82 -8.77 20.22 -5.32
C TYR A 82 -9.37 21.63 -5.38
N ASP A 83 -9.86 22.09 -4.24
CA ASP A 83 -10.22 23.48 -4.09
C ASP A 83 -8.95 24.32 -4.08
N SER A 84 -8.84 25.28 -5.00
CA SER A 84 -7.66 26.13 -5.13
C SER A 84 -7.48 27.11 -3.95
N GLU A 85 -8.57 27.47 -3.28
CA GLU A 85 -8.51 28.37 -2.12
C GLU A 85 -8.12 27.62 -0.85
N SER A 86 -8.73 26.46 -0.60
CA SER A 86 -8.44 25.64 0.59
C SER A 86 -7.21 24.75 0.45
N HIS A 87 -6.74 24.54 -0.77
CA HIS A 87 -5.61 23.66 -1.11
C HIS A 87 -5.81 22.19 -0.71
N ILE A 88 -7.04 21.74 -0.58
CA ILE A 88 -7.42 20.38 -0.19
C ILE A 88 -8.40 19.74 -1.17
N GLY A 89 -8.33 18.42 -1.28
CA GLY A 89 -9.36 17.56 -1.87
C GLY A 89 -10.16 16.89 -0.76
N LEU A 90 -11.31 17.46 -0.41
CA LEU A 90 -12.12 17.01 0.71
C LEU A 90 -12.98 15.80 0.35
N ASN A 91 -12.94 14.78 1.19
CA ASN A 91 -13.71 13.55 1.06
C ASN A 91 -14.54 13.34 2.34
N ASP A 92 -15.80 13.72 2.28
CA ASP A 92 -16.72 13.56 3.40
C ASP A 92 -17.43 12.22 3.38
N ILE A 93 -17.76 11.69 4.56
CA ILE A 93 -18.63 10.53 4.69
C ILE A 93 -20.06 10.91 4.33
N VAL A 94 -20.68 10.10 3.47
CA VAL A 94 -22.06 10.32 3.00
C VAL A 94 -22.95 9.18 3.51
N PRO A 95 -23.93 9.48 4.36
CA PRO A 95 -24.87 8.47 4.83
C PRO A 95 -25.61 7.76 3.69
N GLY A 96 -25.82 6.46 3.85
CA GLY A 96 -26.59 5.65 2.90
C GLY A 96 -25.79 5.07 1.72
N LEU A 97 -24.51 5.38 1.58
CA LEU A 97 -23.66 4.69 0.62
C LEU A 97 -23.25 3.32 1.15
N SER A 98 -23.26 2.32 0.26
CA SER A 98 -22.82 0.95 0.58
C SER A 98 -21.37 0.69 0.21
N TYR A 99 -20.80 -0.38 0.78
CA TYR A 99 -19.45 -0.85 0.42
C TYR A 99 -19.32 -1.12 -1.08
N GLU A 100 -20.37 -1.66 -1.71
CA GLU A 100 -20.41 -1.97 -3.14
C GLU A 100 -20.21 -0.73 -4.02
N ALA A 101 -20.61 0.45 -3.54
CA ALA A 101 -20.35 1.71 -4.24
C ALA A 101 -18.84 2.02 -4.36
N SER A 102 -18.03 1.55 -3.41
CA SER A 102 -16.59 1.74 -3.43
C SER A 102 -15.84 0.78 -4.34
N LEU A 103 -16.50 -0.27 -4.84
CA LEU A 103 -15.89 -1.28 -5.73
C LEU A 103 -15.88 -0.85 -7.20
N ARG A 104 -16.31 0.35 -7.51
CA ARG A 104 -16.34 0.89 -8.87
C ARG A 104 -15.59 2.21 -8.89
N ARG A 105 -14.70 2.37 -9.85
CA ARG A 105 -14.39 3.70 -10.32
C ARG A 105 -15.58 4.15 -11.13
N GLY A 106 -16.25 5.21 -10.68
CA GLY A 106 -17.41 5.74 -11.36
C GLY A 106 -17.12 6.03 -12.83
N ASN A 107 -18.16 6.02 -13.66
CA ASN A 107 -18.08 6.43 -15.04
C ASN A 107 -17.36 7.78 -15.10
N LEU A 108 -16.31 7.88 -15.90
CA LEU A 108 -15.39 9.01 -15.97
C LEU A 108 -16.04 10.38 -16.32
N GLY A 109 -17.36 10.44 -16.46
CA GLY A 109 -18.16 11.66 -16.64
C GLY A 109 -18.71 12.27 -15.35
N GLU A 110 -18.84 11.48 -14.28
CA GLU A 110 -19.28 11.97 -12.97
C GLU A 110 -18.17 11.75 -11.93
N PHE A 111 -17.54 12.83 -11.51
CA PHE A 111 -16.38 12.87 -10.60
C PHE A 111 -16.67 12.42 -9.15
N GLN A 112 -17.70 11.64 -8.92
CA GLN A 112 -18.05 11.17 -7.58
C GLN A 112 -17.83 9.68 -7.46
N VAL A 113 -16.69 9.31 -6.85
CA VAL A 113 -16.36 7.93 -6.53
C VAL A 113 -16.41 7.72 -5.03
N ALA A 114 -16.91 6.55 -4.61
CA ALA A 114 -17.04 6.22 -3.20
C ALA A 114 -15.74 5.65 -2.65
N ARG A 115 -15.36 6.06 -1.46
CA ARG A 115 -14.20 5.59 -0.70
C ARG A 115 -14.64 4.97 0.60
N VAL A 116 -13.91 3.98 1.08
CA VAL A 116 -14.11 3.45 2.44
C VAL A 116 -13.21 4.24 3.38
N HIS A 117 -13.81 4.95 4.34
CA HIS A 117 -13.10 5.69 5.38
C HIS A 117 -13.20 4.91 6.70
N PHE A 118 -12.12 4.83 7.44
CA PHE A 118 -12.10 4.04 8.67
C PHE A 118 -11.20 4.65 9.75
N GLU A 119 -11.46 4.26 10.98
CA GLU A 119 -10.53 4.46 12.08
C GLU A 119 -9.38 3.45 11.96
N PRO A 120 -8.11 3.89 11.90
CA PRO A 120 -6.96 2.99 11.73
C PRO A 120 -6.88 1.88 12.78
N ILE A 121 -7.24 2.20 14.03
CA ILE A 121 -7.24 1.20 15.10
C ILE A 121 -8.32 0.12 14.91
N ALA A 122 -9.47 0.48 14.34
CA ALA A 122 -10.53 -0.47 14.04
C ALA A 122 -10.10 -1.42 12.91
N LEU A 123 -9.40 -0.91 11.90
CA LEU A 123 -8.82 -1.76 10.85
C LEU A 123 -7.78 -2.72 11.42
N ALA A 124 -6.87 -2.24 12.27
CA ALA A 124 -5.85 -3.09 12.90
C ALA A 124 -6.50 -4.21 13.75
N GLY A 125 -7.55 -3.88 14.51
CA GLY A 125 -8.35 -4.84 15.25
C GLY A 125 -9.01 -5.88 14.33
N ALA A 126 -9.66 -5.43 13.27
CA ALA A 126 -10.31 -6.30 12.29
C ALA A 126 -9.31 -7.27 11.62
N MET A 127 -8.12 -6.78 11.22
CA MET A 127 -7.05 -7.62 10.69
C MET A 127 -6.60 -8.68 11.69
N ARG A 128 -6.38 -8.28 12.95
CA ARG A 128 -5.98 -9.20 14.00
C ARG A 128 -7.02 -10.31 14.23
N GLU A 129 -8.29 -9.95 14.32
CA GLU A 129 -9.37 -10.92 14.50
C GLU A 129 -9.50 -11.88 13.31
N GLU A 130 -9.39 -11.41 12.06
CA GLU A 130 -9.42 -12.28 10.88
C GLU A 130 -8.26 -13.28 10.91
N LEU A 131 -7.04 -12.82 11.19
CA LEU A 131 -5.88 -13.71 11.25
C LEU A 131 -5.95 -14.69 12.42
N GLN A 132 -6.49 -14.28 13.56
CA GLN A 132 -6.74 -15.20 14.69
C GLN A 132 -7.79 -16.27 14.32
N ARG A 133 -8.88 -15.88 13.64
CA ARG A 133 -9.87 -16.84 13.12
C ARG A 133 -9.25 -17.82 12.12
N ALA A 134 -8.36 -17.34 11.28
CA ALA A 134 -7.57 -18.15 10.35
C ALA A 134 -6.45 -18.95 11.05
N LYS A 135 -6.30 -18.87 12.38
CA LYS A 135 -5.27 -19.57 13.18
C LYS A 135 -3.82 -19.21 12.79
N VAL A 136 -3.61 -18.01 12.29
CA VAL A 136 -2.27 -17.48 12.00
C VAL A 136 -1.54 -17.18 13.31
N LYS A 137 -0.29 -17.65 13.43
CA LYS A 137 0.60 -17.28 14.53
C LYS A 137 1.15 -15.88 14.28
N LEU A 138 0.77 -14.91 15.12
CA LEU A 138 1.26 -13.53 15.06
C LEU A 138 2.47 -13.35 15.97
N VAL A 139 3.56 -12.86 15.42
CA VAL A 139 4.80 -12.52 16.12
C VAL A 139 5.03 -11.01 15.91
N MET A 140 4.51 -10.23 16.87
CA MET A 140 4.50 -8.77 16.82
C MET A 140 5.72 -8.18 17.52
N ASN A 141 6.02 -6.90 17.28
CA ASN A 141 7.20 -6.20 17.82
C ASN A 141 8.51 -6.97 17.55
N THR A 142 8.61 -7.60 16.39
CA THR A 142 9.73 -8.46 16.04
C THR A 142 10.27 -8.06 14.67
N ALA A 143 11.53 -7.67 14.63
CA ALA A 143 12.21 -7.24 13.41
C ALA A 143 12.86 -8.42 12.69
N PHE A 144 12.80 -8.40 11.38
CA PHE A 144 13.59 -9.27 10.52
C PHE A 144 15.08 -8.85 10.54
N GLU A 145 15.99 -9.80 10.60
CA GLU A 145 17.43 -9.54 10.52
C GLU A 145 18.10 -10.19 9.30
N ALA A 146 17.76 -11.45 9.00
CA ALA A 146 18.37 -12.17 7.88
C ALA A 146 17.53 -13.35 7.39
N ALA A 147 17.58 -13.63 6.10
CA ALA A 147 17.13 -14.90 5.54
C ALA A 147 18.26 -15.93 5.61
N ILE A 148 17.91 -17.16 5.94
CA ILE A 148 18.85 -18.30 6.01
C ILE A 148 18.55 -19.20 4.83
N ALA A 149 19.46 -19.21 3.85
CA ALA A 149 19.33 -20.00 2.64
C ALA A 149 20.06 -21.36 2.76
N ASP A 150 19.47 -22.36 2.12
CA ASP A 150 20.07 -23.67 1.86
C ASP A 150 19.91 -23.98 0.36
N GLY A 151 20.97 -23.76 -0.39
CA GLY A 151 20.94 -23.82 -1.86
C GLY A 151 19.98 -22.77 -2.45
N GLU A 152 19.08 -23.23 -3.31
CA GLU A 152 18.03 -22.39 -3.93
C GLU A 152 16.77 -22.26 -3.06
N ARG A 153 16.84 -22.55 -1.77
CA ARG A 153 15.70 -22.46 -0.85
C ARG A 153 16.03 -21.60 0.35
N ILE A 154 15.04 -20.87 0.84
CA ILE A 154 15.09 -20.25 2.16
C ILE A 154 14.61 -21.30 3.18
N ALA A 155 15.48 -21.64 4.13
CA ALA A 155 15.18 -22.61 5.17
C ALA A 155 14.59 -21.98 6.43
N ALA A 156 14.95 -20.74 6.73
CA ALA A 156 14.47 -20.00 7.91
C ALA A 156 14.67 -18.49 7.76
N ALA A 157 14.08 -17.73 8.67
CA ALA A 157 14.44 -16.32 8.90
C ALA A 157 14.91 -16.12 10.34
N ARG A 158 16.00 -15.35 10.50
CA ARG A 158 16.43 -14.83 11.80
C ARG A 158 15.69 -13.52 12.08
N VAL A 159 15.16 -13.45 13.28
CA VAL A 159 14.38 -12.30 13.75
C VAL A 159 14.81 -11.90 15.16
N MET A 160 14.52 -10.65 15.54
CA MET A 160 14.81 -10.11 16.84
C MET A 160 13.54 -9.54 17.49
N ASP A 161 13.21 -10.02 18.68
CA ASP A 161 12.17 -9.40 19.53
C ASP A 161 12.65 -8.01 19.96
N LEU A 162 11.91 -6.98 19.57
CA LEU A 162 12.28 -5.58 19.84
C LEU A 162 12.04 -5.15 21.30
N VAL A 163 11.32 -5.96 22.08
CA VAL A 163 11.06 -5.69 23.50
C VAL A 163 12.15 -6.28 24.38
N THR A 164 12.55 -7.52 24.08
CA THR A 164 13.54 -8.27 24.88
C THR A 164 14.95 -8.23 24.33
N GLY A 165 15.10 -7.95 23.01
CA GLY A 165 16.37 -8.08 22.28
C GLY A 165 16.76 -9.51 21.96
N GLU A 166 15.91 -10.50 22.26
CA GLU A 166 16.16 -11.89 21.96
C GLU A 166 16.13 -12.15 20.45
N ARG A 167 17.14 -12.92 19.99
CA ARG A 167 17.22 -13.37 18.59
C ARG A 167 16.88 -14.84 18.49
N PHE A 168 16.04 -15.17 17.52
CA PHE A 168 15.67 -16.55 17.26
C PHE A 168 15.43 -16.79 15.77
N GLU A 169 15.36 -18.05 15.37
CA GLU A 169 15.13 -18.44 13.99
C GLU A 169 13.76 -19.08 13.85
N ILE A 170 13.07 -18.78 12.76
CA ILE A 170 11.78 -19.35 12.41
C ILE A 170 11.97 -20.17 11.13
N PRO A 171 11.93 -21.51 11.19
CA PRO A 171 12.02 -22.35 10.01
C PRO A 171 10.77 -22.24 9.15
N CYS A 172 10.93 -22.42 7.83
CA CYS A 172 9.81 -22.36 6.89
C CYS A 172 10.02 -23.26 5.66
N ASP A 173 8.91 -23.67 5.06
CA ASP A 173 8.87 -24.33 3.75
C ASP A 173 8.72 -23.33 2.61
N ALA A 174 8.16 -22.14 2.89
CA ALA A 174 8.09 -21.00 2.00
C ALA A 174 8.15 -19.69 2.79
N LEU A 175 8.75 -18.65 2.22
CA LEU A 175 8.85 -17.31 2.80
C LEU A 175 8.26 -16.27 1.84
N ILE A 176 7.48 -15.32 2.39
CA ILE A 176 6.93 -14.20 1.64
C ILE A 176 7.47 -12.89 2.20
N ASP A 177 8.20 -12.14 1.38
CA ASP A 177 8.64 -10.78 1.71
C ASP A 177 7.49 -9.79 1.52
N CYS A 178 6.92 -9.34 2.64
CA CYS A 178 5.89 -8.30 2.72
C CYS A 178 6.40 -7.05 3.47
N THR A 179 7.72 -6.86 3.54
CA THR A 179 8.35 -5.74 4.27
C THR A 179 8.12 -4.39 3.59
N ALA A 180 7.63 -4.41 2.36
CA ALA A 180 7.41 -3.25 1.50
C ALA A 180 8.69 -2.58 0.97
N ASP A 181 9.86 -2.84 1.56
CA ASP A 181 11.17 -2.30 1.18
C ASP A 181 12.13 -3.42 0.69
N ALA A 182 11.58 -4.61 0.37
CA ALA A 182 12.32 -5.78 -0.09
C ALA A 182 13.46 -6.21 0.87
N GLU A 183 13.25 -6.08 2.18
CA GLU A 183 14.30 -6.34 3.17
C GLU A 183 14.77 -7.80 3.13
N VAL A 184 13.83 -8.76 3.03
CA VAL A 184 14.17 -10.18 2.93
C VAL A 184 14.90 -10.46 1.63
N CYS A 185 14.33 -10.05 0.51
CA CYS A 185 14.90 -10.25 -0.81
C CYS A 185 16.34 -9.68 -0.92
N ARG A 186 16.53 -8.46 -0.41
CA ARG A 186 17.86 -7.81 -0.39
C ARG A 186 18.86 -8.53 0.52
N SER A 187 18.40 -9.07 1.66
CA SER A 187 19.26 -9.77 2.61
C SER A 187 19.86 -11.07 2.05
N CYS A 188 19.18 -11.69 1.08
CA CYS A 188 19.62 -12.92 0.43
C CYS A 188 20.07 -12.74 -1.03
N GLY A 189 20.33 -11.48 -1.44
CA GLY A 189 20.96 -11.18 -2.73
C GLY A 189 20.02 -11.23 -3.94
N VAL A 190 18.71 -11.20 -3.74
CA VAL A 190 17.77 -11.00 -4.85
C VAL A 190 17.98 -9.60 -5.43
N GLY A 191 18.10 -9.50 -6.76
CA GLY A 191 18.24 -8.22 -7.45
C GLY A 191 17.06 -7.28 -7.15
N THR A 192 17.36 -5.99 -7.01
CA THR A 192 16.33 -4.98 -6.79
C THR A 192 16.58 -3.74 -7.63
N TYR A 193 15.50 -3.04 -7.95
CA TYR A 193 15.50 -1.74 -8.63
C TYR A 193 15.12 -0.65 -7.64
N PHE A 194 15.74 0.50 -7.75
CA PHE A 194 15.42 1.69 -6.97
C PHE A 194 15.36 2.89 -7.91
N CYS A 195 14.51 3.87 -7.61
CA CYS A 195 14.25 5.02 -8.48
C CYS A 195 13.51 4.67 -9.79
N GLU A 196 13.33 5.67 -10.63
CA GLU A 196 12.61 5.59 -11.89
C GLU A 196 13.42 4.82 -12.94
N ASP A 197 12.76 3.85 -13.60
CA ASP A 197 13.33 3.04 -14.65
C ASP A 197 13.46 3.82 -15.96
N ALA A 198 14.40 3.42 -16.83
CA ALA A 198 14.49 3.95 -18.19
C ALA A 198 13.53 3.21 -19.14
N ALA A 199 13.12 3.86 -20.22
CA ALA A 199 12.28 3.26 -21.25
C ALA A 199 12.85 1.93 -21.79
N ARG A 200 14.17 1.83 -21.92
CA ARG A 200 14.86 0.62 -22.38
C ARG A 200 14.78 -0.56 -21.39
N ASP A 201 14.54 -0.30 -20.11
CA ASP A 201 14.52 -1.36 -19.09
C ASP A 201 13.28 -2.26 -19.25
N HIS A 202 12.15 -1.68 -19.60
CA HIS A 202 10.87 -2.38 -19.69
C HIS A 202 10.06 -2.05 -20.98
N GLY A 203 10.60 -1.23 -21.87
CA GLY A 203 9.90 -0.80 -23.10
C GLY A 203 8.69 0.10 -22.81
N GLU A 204 8.70 0.85 -21.74
CA GLU A 204 7.59 1.70 -21.32
C GLU A 204 7.59 3.04 -22.07
N PRO A 205 6.47 3.40 -22.74
CA PRO A 205 6.44 4.61 -23.57
C PRO A 205 6.47 5.93 -22.77
N SER A 206 6.10 5.91 -21.49
CA SER A 206 6.10 7.10 -20.62
C SER A 206 7.34 7.21 -19.74
N ALA A 207 8.19 6.19 -19.71
CA ALA A 207 9.44 6.25 -18.96
C ALA A 207 10.47 7.15 -19.66
N PRO A 208 11.41 7.78 -18.92
CA PRO A 208 12.47 8.58 -19.49
C PRO A 208 13.45 7.72 -20.31
N GLU A 209 14.22 8.34 -21.20
CA GLU A 209 15.23 7.62 -21.99
C GLU A 209 16.29 6.98 -21.10
N GLU A 210 16.65 7.65 -20.00
CA GLU A 210 17.64 7.17 -19.03
C GLU A 210 17.05 7.11 -17.62
N ARG A 211 17.57 6.18 -16.80
CA ARG A 211 17.20 6.08 -15.40
C ARG A 211 17.44 7.43 -14.70
N SER A 212 16.44 7.87 -13.97
CA SER A 212 16.57 9.07 -13.13
C SER A 212 16.75 8.70 -11.66
N GLY A 213 17.20 9.67 -10.85
CA GLY A 213 17.25 9.51 -9.39
C GLY A 213 15.90 9.76 -8.71
N ILE A 214 14.80 9.88 -9.48
CA ILE A 214 13.48 10.22 -8.95
C ILE A 214 12.87 9.02 -8.25
N VAL A 215 12.32 9.26 -7.06
CA VAL A 215 11.52 8.33 -6.27
C VAL A 215 10.24 9.04 -5.89
N ASN A 216 9.12 8.34 -5.91
CA ASN A 216 7.84 8.91 -5.48
C ASN A 216 7.95 9.55 -4.09
N GLY A 217 7.41 10.74 -3.94
CA GLY A 217 7.46 11.50 -2.72
C GLY A 217 6.75 10.82 -1.54
N VAL A 218 7.18 11.16 -0.34
CA VAL A 218 6.69 10.62 0.91
C VAL A 218 5.75 11.60 1.63
N SER A 219 4.88 11.06 2.48
CA SER A 219 3.94 11.84 3.28
C SER A 219 3.93 11.37 4.71
N LEU A 220 3.61 12.27 5.63
CA LEU A 220 3.28 11.90 7.00
C LEU A 220 1.86 12.38 7.27
N CYS A 221 0.95 11.45 7.47
CA CYS A 221 -0.44 11.75 7.75
C CYS A 221 -0.59 12.30 9.17
N PHE A 222 -1.56 13.18 9.34
CA PHE A 222 -1.92 13.71 10.65
C PHE A 222 -3.43 13.95 10.73
N ARG A 223 -3.96 13.81 11.94
CA ARG A 223 -5.37 14.04 12.26
C ARG A 223 -5.56 15.44 12.76
N VAL A 224 -6.62 16.09 12.32
CA VAL A 224 -7.05 17.39 12.82
C VAL A 224 -8.49 17.32 13.33
N GLU A 225 -8.76 18.08 14.37
CA GLU A 225 -10.09 18.23 14.95
C GLU A 225 -10.46 19.71 15.12
N ARG A 226 -11.75 19.98 15.23
CA ARG A 226 -12.25 21.34 15.51
C ARG A 226 -11.99 21.73 16.94
N GLY A 227 -11.55 22.94 17.14
CA GLY A 227 -11.28 23.54 18.44
C GLY A 227 -10.18 24.58 18.36
N ASP A 228 -10.20 25.49 19.28
CA ASP A 228 -9.22 26.58 19.37
C ASP A 228 -8.13 26.23 20.42
N ILE A 229 -7.85 24.96 20.57
CA ILE A 229 -6.77 24.48 21.45
C ILE A 229 -5.48 24.61 20.65
N GLY A 230 -4.64 25.56 21.05
CA GLY A 230 -3.37 25.79 20.40
C GLY A 230 -2.45 24.58 20.55
N CYS A 231 -2.27 23.80 19.50
CA CYS A 231 -1.09 22.96 19.35
C CYS A 231 -0.07 23.79 18.55
N GLU A 232 0.65 24.64 19.24
CA GLU A 232 1.76 25.38 18.65
C GLU A 232 2.90 24.41 18.35
N ALA A 233 3.61 24.65 17.26
CA ALA A 233 4.77 23.85 16.93
C ALA A 233 5.82 23.99 18.05
N PRO A 234 6.43 22.89 18.50
CA PRO A 234 7.55 22.95 19.42
C PRO A 234 8.68 23.82 18.86
N SER A 235 9.38 24.57 19.72
CA SER A 235 10.43 25.52 19.28
C SER A 235 11.50 24.89 18.38
N TRP A 236 11.87 23.64 18.64
CA TRP A 236 12.85 22.91 17.82
C TRP A 236 12.46 22.77 16.36
N VAL A 237 11.18 22.87 16.02
CA VAL A 237 10.68 22.77 14.62
C VAL A 237 11.27 23.90 13.77
N TYR A 238 11.41 25.09 14.34
CA TYR A 238 11.89 26.27 13.65
C TYR A 238 13.43 26.30 13.50
N ASP A 239 14.12 25.45 14.22
CA ASP A 239 15.59 25.31 14.16
C ASP A 239 16.02 24.25 13.12
N THR A 240 15.10 23.78 12.30
CA THR A 240 15.35 22.73 11.30
C THR A 240 15.47 23.31 9.89
N GLU A 241 16.23 22.64 9.02
CA GLU A 241 16.27 22.95 7.57
C GLU A 241 14.87 22.84 6.93
N ALA A 242 13.95 22.10 7.53
CA ALA A 242 12.56 21.99 7.10
C ALA A 242 11.84 23.35 7.14
N ALA A 243 12.18 24.24 8.07
CA ALA A 243 11.60 25.57 8.17
C ALA A 243 11.84 26.38 6.91
N ASP A 244 13.06 26.37 6.42
CA ASP A 244 13.44 27.07 5.19
C ASP A 244 12.80 26.41 3.94
N ALA A 245 12.78 25.10 3.88
CA ALA A 245 12.23 24.35 2.76
C ALA A 245 10.71 24.58 2.61
N ILE A 246 9.95 24.51 3.70
CA ILE A 246 8.49 24.71 3.68
C ILE A 246 8.12 26.19 3.50
N SER A 247 8.88 27.13 4.07
CA SER A 247 8.57 28.56 3.96
C SER A 247 8.70 29.10 2.55
N ARG A 248 9.57 28.50 1.73
CA ARG A 248 9.88 28.97 0.35
C ARG A 248 9.20 28.17 -0.74
N SER A 249 8.65 26.99 -0.44
CA SER A 249 8.00 26.13 -1.45
C SER A 249 6.51 26.43 -1.58
N ALA A 250 5.94 26.09 -2.74
CA ALA A 250 4.49 25.96 -2.85
C ALA A 250 4.02 24.83 -1.91
N LEU A 251 2.93 25.06 -1.17
CA LEU A 251 2.36 24.02 -0.35
C LEU A 251 1.82 22.87 -1.22
N PRO A 252 2.13 21.62 -0.89
CA PRO A 252 1.51 20.50 -1.58
C PRO A 252 0.01 20.46 -1.30
N ALA A 253 -0.77 20.09 -2.31
CA ALA A 253 -2.18 19.78 -2.10
C ALA A 253 -2.32 18.59 -1.16
N SER A 254 -3.39 18.55 -0.37
CA SER A 254 -3.68 17.43 0.53
C SER A 254 -4.94 16.68 0.12
N ASN A 255 -4.84 15.36 0.15
CA ASN A 255 -6.02 14.50 0.17
C ASN A 255 -6.52 14.41 1.61
N VAL A 256 -7.74 14.90 1.85
CA VAL A 256 -8.31 15.02 3.20
C VAL A 256 -9.52 14.12 3.31
N ASN A 257 -9.47 13.18 4.24
CA ASN A 257 -10.51 12.17 4.43
C ASN A 257 -11.15 12.32 5.81
N ALA A 258 -12.46 12.42 5.85
CA ALA A 258 -13.19 12.47 7.11
C ALA A 258 -13.06 11.14 7.89
N TYR A 259 -13.02 11.25 9.20
CA TYR A 259 -13.27 10.12 10.10
C TYR A 259 -14.77 10.03 10.44
N PRO A 260 -15.28 8.87 10.86
CA PRO A 260 -16.68 8.72 11.24
C PRO A 260 -17.14 9.64 12.38
N ASN A 261 -16.23 10.14 13.20
CA ASN A 261 -16.53 11.09 14.29
C ASN A 261 -16.52 12.58 13.87
N GLY A 262 -16.20 12.87 12.60
CA GLY A 262 -16.16 14.23 12.06
C GLY A 262 -14.80 14.93 12.08
N ASP A 263 -13.76 14.28 12.60
CA ASP A 263 -12.39 14.74 12.41
C ASP A 263 -11.91 14.49 10.97
N TYR A 264 -10.77 15.04 10.61
CA TYR A 264 -10.17 14.83 9.30
C TYR A 264 -8.75 14.35 9.37
N ASN A 265 -8.40 13.48 8.43
CA ASN A 265 -7.04 13.04 8.17
C ASN A 265 -6.46 13.81 6.99
N PHE A 266 -5.34 14.47 7.22
CA PHE A 266 -4.57 15.15 6.17
C PHE A 266 -3.45 14.24 5.66
N ASN A 267 -3.38 14.12 4.33
CA ASN A 267 -2.31 13.41 3.61
C ASN A 267 -1.72 14.37 2.56
N PRO A 268 -0.70 15.16 2.89
CA PRO A 268 -0.02 16.04 1.93
C PRO A 268 0.65 15.24 0.80
N LEU A 269 0.59 15.71 -0.45
CA LEU A 269 0.90 14.95 -1.64
C LEU A 269 1.98 15.63 -2.54
N PRO A 270 3.27 15.47 -2.28
CA PRO A 270 3.96 14.87 -1.13
C PRO A 270 4.37 15.93 -0.11
N LEU A 271 4.70 15.50 1.11
CA LEU A 271 5.28 16.39 2.12
C LEU A 271 6.80 16.55 1.97
N MET A 272 7.47 15.55 1.42
CA MET A 272 8.90 15.55 1.10
C MET A 272 9.17 14.76 -0.18
N GLN A 273 10.14 15.17 -0.98
CA GLN A 273 10.57 14.41 -2.15
C GLN A 273 11.16 13.06 -1.73
N GLY A 274 10.90 12.01 -2.53
CA GLY A 274 11.35 10.67 -2.18
C GLY A 274 12.87 10.55 -2.10
N LYS A 275 13.58 11.14 -3.07
CA LYS A 275 15.05 11.13 -3.05
C LYS A 275 15.61 11.84 -1.80
N GLU A 276 15.10 12.99 -1.46
CA GLU A 276 15.49 13.74 -0.25
C GLU A 276 15.30 12.88 1.02
N TYR A 277 14.18 12.18 1.13
CA TYR A 277 13.89 11.31 2.25
C TYR A 277 14.86 10.12 2.36
N PHE A 278 15.19 9.48 1.23
CA PHE A 278 16.08 8.32 1.24
C PHE A 278 17.55 8.68 1.40
N ASP A 279 17.97 9.84 0.95
CA ASP A 279 19.34 10.37 1.13
C ASP A 279 19.60 10.78 2.61
N MET A 280 18.53 11.09 3.34
CA MET A 280 18.63 11.47 4.75
C MET A 280 18.97 10.27 5.64
N PRO A 281 19.82 10.42 6.67
CA PRO A 281 20.07 9.37 7.65
C PRO A 281 18.76 8.84 8.28
N PRO A 282 18.58 7.52 8.43
CA PRO A 282 17.33 6.96 8.94
C PRO A 282 16.88 7.51 10.31
N CYS A 283 17.83 7.84 11.18
CA CYS A 283 17.56 8.43 12.51
C CYS A 283 16.92 9.82 12.45
N ASP A 284 17.16 10.58 11.38
CA ASP A 284 16.72 11.97 11.27
C ASP A 284 15.35 12.09 10.54
N ARG A 285 14.96 11.05 9.80
CA ARG A 285 13.77 11.06 8.93
C ARG A 285 12.47 11.38 9.66
N SER A 286 12.25 10.76 10.81
CA SER A 286 11.01 10.97 11.59
C SER A 286 10.91 12.40 12.09
N GLN A 287 11.99 12.95 12.65
CA GLN A 287 12.03 14.32 13.16
C GLN A 287 11.81 15.33 12.03
N ALA A 288 12.48 15.17 10.90
CA ALA A 288 12.32 16.03 9.74
C ALA A 288 10.90 16.02 9.19
N MET A 289 10.25 14.84 9.15
CA MET A 289 8.87 14.73 8.68
C MET A 289 7.88 15.36 9.67
N ILE A 290 8.07 15.20 10.98
CA ILE A 290 7.22 15.83 12.00
C ILE A 290 7.35 17.37 11.94
N ALA A 291 8.56 17.89 11.80
CA ALA A 291 8.78 19.32 11.64
C ALA A 291 8.01 19.87 10.41
N ARG A 292 8.07 19.16 9.28
CA ARG A 292 7.34 19.55 8.06
C ARG A 292 5.81 19.51 8.25
N VAL A 293 5.26 18.58 9.04
CA VAL A 293 3.83 18.56 9.36
C VAL A 293 3.42 19.82 10.09
N TYR A 294 4.15 20.21 11.13
CA TYR A 294 3.84 21.43 11.90
C TYR A 294 3.90 22.69 11.04
N LEU A 295 4.97 22.86 10.27
CA LEU A 295 5.16 24.02 9.39
C LEU A 295 4.12 24.06 8.26
N TYR A 296 3.80 22.91 7.69
CA TYR A 296 2.73 22.78 6.71
C TYR A 296 1.40 23.21 7.30
N TRP A 297 1.07 22.71 8.50
CA TRP A 297 -0.20 23.01 9.16
C TRP A 297 -0.31 24.48 9.56
N GLU A 298 0.77 25.09 10.02
CA GLU A 298 0.82 26.53 10.32
C GLU A 298 0.46 27.37 9.10
N ARG A 299 1.03 27.05 7.96
CA ARG A 299 0.70 27.72 6.69
C ARG A 299 -0.74 27.45 6.26
N MET A 300 -1.24 26.22 6.38
CA MET A 300 -2.64 25.88 6.10
C MET A 300 -3.60 26.71 6.96
N LYS A 301 -3.30 26.91 8.23
CA LYS A 301 -4.09 27.78 9.11
C LYS A 301 -4.06 29.25 8.68
N ASN A 302 -2.89 29.76 8.34
CA ASN A 302 -2.69 31.19 8.08
C ASN A 302 -3.07 31.60 6.65
N GLU A 303 -2.79 30.76 5.67
CA GLU A 303 -2.92 31.09 4.24
C GLU A 303 -4.18 30.50 3.59
N HIS A 304 -4.69 29.34 4.11
CA HIS A 304 -5.76 28.58 3.50
C HIS A 304 -7.03 28.42 4.38
N GLY A 305 -7.23 29.32 5.34
CA GLY A 305 -8.48 29.44 6.07
C GLY A 305 -8.80 28.36 7.10
N HIS A 306 -7.83 27.51 7.48
CA HIS A 306 -8.05 26.43 8.45
C HIS A 306 -7.95 26.89 9.92
N LYS A 307 -8.32 28.15 10.22
CA LYS A 307 -8.42 28.68 11.59
C LYS A 307 -9.55 27.96 12.35
N GLY A 308 -9.32 27.72 13.65
CA GLY A 308 -10.30 26.96 14.47
C GLY A 308 -10.19 25.44 14.33
N TRP A 309 -9.10 24.95 13.74
CA TRP A 309 -8.72 23.56 13.70
C TRP A 309 -7.30 23.39 14.29
N HIS A 310 -7.04 22.26 14.91
CA HIS A 310 -5.71 21.94 15.45
C HIS A 310 -5.31 20.51 15.14
N ILE A 311 -4.01 20.21 15.22
CA ILE A 311 -3.51 18.85 15.10
C ILE A 311 -3.90 18.07 16.35
N ALA A 312 -4.72 17.02 16.19
CA ALA A 312 -5.08 16.09 17.26
C ALA A 312 -4.03 14.97 17.41
N GLY A 313 -3.30 14.64 16.35
CA GLY A 313 -2.25 13.66 16.39
C GLY A 313 -1.51 13.52 15.06
N ILE A 314 -0.22 13.15 15.14
CA ILE A 314 0.62 12.83 13.99
C ILE A 314 0.88 11.32 13.99
N PHE A 315 0.71 10.66 12.85
CA PHE A 315 0.93 9.23 12.77
C PHE A 315 2.42 8.87 12.88
N PRO A 316 2.77 7.75 13.50
CA PRO A 316 4.17 7.45 13.81
C PRO A 316 4.99 6.94 12.61
N ARG A 317 4.35 6.48 11.52
CA ARG A 317 5.06 5.92 10.37
C ARG A 317 4.88 6.77 9.13
N VAL A 318 5.98 7.11 8.48
CA VAL A 318 5.97 7.82 7.19
C VAL A 318 5.35 6.94 6.11
N GLY A 319 4.44 7.52 5.33
CA GLY A 319 3.85 6.90 4.16
C GLY A 319 4.82 6.96 2.97
N VAL A 320 5.51 5.86 2.74
CA VAL A 320 6.42 5.66 1.61
C VAL A 320 5.66 5.00 0.47
N ARG A 321 5.61 5.68 -0.69
CA ARG A 321 4.88 5.18 -1.87
C ARG A 321 5.69 4.20 -2.70
N GLU A 322 6.98 4.37 -2.73
CA GLU A 322 7.93 3.60 -3.51
C GLU A 322 9.27 3.50 -2.78
N SER A 323 9.97 2.36 -2.98
CA SER A 323 11.32 2.12 -2.54
C SER A 323 11.97 1.06 -3.44
N TRP A 324 12.66 0.08 -2.90
CA TRP A 324 13.20 -1.05 -3.66
C TRP A 324 12.08 -1.95 -4.19
N ARG A 325 12.18 -2.34 -5.45
CA ARG A 325 11.30 -3.28 -6.15
C ARG A 325 12.13 -4.48 -6.58
N CYS A 326 11.61 -5.69 -6.39
CA CYS A 326 12.35 -6.92 -6.63
C CYS A 326 12.43 -7.27 -8.11
N ASP A 327 13.56 -7.85 -8.52
CA ASP A 327 13.72 -8.54 -9.78
C ASP A 327 13.08 -9.94 -9.69
N THR A 328 11.93 -10.07 -10.33
CA THR A 328 11.07 -11.26 -10.28
C THR A 328 11.01 -11.95 -11.64
N LEU A 329 10.33 -13.09 -11.75
CA LEU A 329 10.21 -13.83 -13.00
C LEU A 329 9.63 -12.98 -14.14
N THR A 330 8.65 -12.14 -13.82
CA THR A 330 8.11 -11.11 -14.72
C THR A 330 7.98 -9.80 -13.99
N VAL A 331 8.02 -8.67 -14.70
CA VAL A 331 7.75 -7.35 -14.14
C VAL A 331 6.43 -6.85 -14.75
N THR A 332 5.48 -6.49 -13.91
CA THR A 332 4.27 -5.77 -14.37
C THR A 332 4.66 -4.34 -14.70
N THR A 333 4.29 -3.87 -15.88
CA THR A 333 4.76 -2.61 -16.46
C THR A 333 3.60 -1.71 -16.91
N GLU A 334 3.89 -0.46 -17.27
CA GLU A 334 2.91 0.42 -17.92
C GLU A 334 2.24 -0.25 -19.13
N ASN A 335 2.98 -1.07 -19.88
CA ASN A 335 2.42 -1.76 -21.04
C ASN A 335 1.32 -2.75 -20.67
N ASP A 336 1.44 -3.42 -19.52
CA ASP A 336 0.39 -4.31 -18.99
C ASP A 336 -0.85 -3.50 -18.59
N LEU A 337 -0.63 -2.36 -17.93
CA LEU A 337 -1.71 -1.45 -17.53
C LEU A 337 -2.49 -0.95 -18.77
N ARG A 338 -1.78 -0.60 -19.84
CA ARG A 338 -2.39 -0.10 -21.08
C ARG A 338 -3.19 -1.16 -21.85
N LYS A 339 -2.75 -2.41 -21.81
CA LYS A 339 -3.47 -3.52 -22.44
C LYS A 339 -4.81 -3.81 -21.78
N GLY A 340 -4.93 -3.58 -20.48
CA GLY A 340 -6.07 -4.03 -19.71
C GLY A 340 -6.16 -5.55 -19.64
N ILE A 341 -7.03 -6.05 -18.77
CA ILE A 341 -7.12 -7.47 -18.39
C ILE A 341 -7.39 -8.42 -19.57
N PHE A 342 -8.14 -7.97 -20.58
CA PHE A 342 -8.58 -8.84 -21.68
C PHE A 342 -7.54 -9.09 -22.76
N LEU A 343 -6.48 -8.27 -22.79
CA LEU A 343 -5.37 -8.39 -23.73
C LEU A 343 -4.08 -8.90 -23.07
N GLN A 344 -4.16 -9.26 -21.82
CA GLN A 344 -3.07 -9.88 -21.08
C GLN A 344 -3.15 -11.42 -21.14
N GLY A 345 -2.08 -12.10 -20.78
CA GLY A 345 -2.01 -13.56 -20.79
C GLY A 345 -2.77 -14.26 -19.65
N ASP A 346 -2.65 -15.58 -19.60
CA ASP A 346 -3.35 -16.44 -18.63
C ASP A 346 -2.66 -16.50 -17.26
N ASP A 347 -1.56 -15.77 -17.08
CA ASP A 347 -0.76 -15.73 -15.85
C ASP A 347 -1.22 -14.66 -14.83
N ILE A 348 -2.39 -14.08 -15.05
CA ILE A 348 -2.99 -13.05 -14.18
C ILE A 348 -3.60 -13.71 -12.95
N ILE A 349 -3.25 -13.19 -11.76
CA ILE A 349 -3.73 -13.69 -10.46
C ILE A 349 -4.30 -12.62 -9.53
N ALA A 350 -4.18 -11.35 -9.89
CA ALA A 350 -4.81 -10.23 -9.21
C ALA A 350 -5.14 -9.15 -10.25
N MET A 351 -5.98 -8.21 -9.86
CA MET A 351 -6.37 -7.09 -10.73
C MET A 351 -6.28 -5.76 -10.00
N ALA A 352 -6.07 -4.70 -10.77
CA ALA A 352 -6.16 -3.33 -10.32
C ALA A 352 -6.76 -2.43 -11.40
N ASP A 353 -7.16 -1.23 -11.03
CA ASP A 353 -7.78 -0.26 -11.94
C ASP A 353 -7.40 1.19 -11.62
N HIS A 354 -6.42 1.39 -10.75
CA HIS A 354 -5.98 2.74 -10.40
C HIS A 354 -5.20 3.39 -11.55
N VAL A 355 -5.36 4.69 -11.70
CA VAL A 355 -4.57 5.49 -12.65
C VAL A 355 -3.08 5.49 -12.25
N LEU A 356 -2.21 5.81 -13.18
CA LEU A 356 -0.82 6.11 -12.87
C LEU A 356 -0.77 7.40 -12.06
N ASP A 357 -0.36 7.30 -10.81
CA ASP A 357 -0.40 8.38 -9.83
C ASP A 357 0.99 8.57 -9.21
N THR A 358 1.84 9.29 -9.93
CA THR A 358 3.17 9.67 -9.47
C THR A 358 3.10 10.92 -8.60
N HIS A 359 3.91 10.98 -7.56
CA HIS A 359 4.01 12.13 -6.66
C HIS A 359 5.46 12.57 -6.50
N GLY A 360 5.70 13.88 -6.47
CA GLY A 360 7.02 14.45 -6.29
C GLY A 360 7.46 15.25 -7.51
N GLN A 361 8.72 15.16 -7.90
CA GLN A 361 9.31 16.00 -8.96
C GLN A 361 8.59 15.92 -10.31
N ARG A 362 7.92 14.81 -10.59
CA ARG A 362 7.11 14.62 -11.82
C ARG A 362 5.60 14.71 -11.61
N SER A 363 5.14 15.10 -10.44
CA SER A 363 3.71 15.31 -10.20
C SER A 363 3.16 16.35 -11.16
N GLY A 364 2.16 15.99 -11.93
CA GLY A 364 1.56 16.85 -12.94
C GLY A 364 2.30 16.95 -14.28
N GLU A 365 3.54 16.49 -14.39
CA GLU A 365 4.27 16.46 -15.65
C GLU A 365 3.92 15.22 -16.49
N MET A 366 3.59 14.12 -15.85
CA MET A 366 3.14 12.94 -16.56
C MET A 366 1.66 13.10 -16.92
N LYS A 367 1.40 13.66 -18.10
CA LYS A 367 0.11 13.54 -18.79
C LYS A 367 -0.06 12.10 -19.27
N LEU A 368 -0.09 11.18 -18.30
CA LEU A 368 -0.51 9.82 -18.61
C LEU A 368 -1.95 9.87 -19.06
N PRO A 369 -2.35 9.00 -19.99
CA PRO A 369 -3.73 8.99 -20.43
C PRO A 369 -4.60 8.85 -19.18
N ALA A 370 -5.35 9.88 -18.88
CA ALA A 370 -6.26 9.98 -17.72
C ALA A 370 -7.32 8.87 -17.74
N LYS A 371 -7.32 8.04 -18.76
CA LYS A 371 -8.24 6.96 -19.01
C LYS A 371 -7.46 5.70 -19.36
N MET A 372 -6.99 5.00 -18.36
CA MET A 372 -6.88 3.57 -18.52
C MET A 372 -8.30 3.03 -18.31
N GLY A 373 -8.99 2.84 -19.42
CA GLY A 373 -10.45 2.62 -19.42
C GLY A 373 -10.87 1.24 -18.95
N THR A 374 -9.93 0.37 -18.55
CA THR A 374 -10.20 -1.02 -18.16
C THR A 374 -9.31 -1.41 -16.99
N PRO A 375 -9.80 -2.30 -16.12
CA PRO A 375 -8.94 -2.99 -15.18
C PRO A 375 -7.80 -3.70 -15.89
N TYR A 376 -6.67 -3.80 -15.21
CA TYR A 376 -5.51 -4.54 -15.69
C TYR A 376 -5.14 -5.65 -14.70
N GLY A 377 -4.46 -6.67 -15.22
CA GLY A 377 -4.01 -7.81 -14.44
C GLY A 377 -2.62 -7.62 -13.87
N ILE A 378 -2.37 -8.24 -12.73
CA ILE A 378 -1.06 -8.41 -12.13
C ILE A 378 -0.64 -9.85 -12.32
N ARG A 379 0.56 -10.06 -12.88
CA ARG A 379 1.07 -11.37 -13.26
C ARG A 379 1.58 -12.16 -12.06
N ALA A 380 1.39 -13.46 -12.04
CA ALA A 380 1.92 -14.36 -11.00
C ALA A 380 3.44 -14.22 -10.86
N GLY A 381 4.16 -14.17 -11.98
CA GLY A 381 5.60 -14.02 -11.98
C GLY A 381 6.11 -12.73 -11.34
N SER A 382 5.28 -11.70 -11.16
CA SER A 382 5.66 -10.49 -10.43
C SER A 382 5.77 -10.69 -8.91
N LEU A 383 5.31 -11.85 -8.41
CA LEU A 383 5.37 -12.21 -6.99
C LEU A 383 6.40 -13.30 -6.69
N ILE A 384 7.11 -13.80 -7.70
CA ILE A 384 8.02 -14.96 -7.59
C ILE A 384 9.44 -14.51 -7.91
N THR A 385 10.36 -14.71 -6.96
CA THR A 385 11.78 -14.37 -7.17
C THR A 385 12.45 -15.37 -8.13
N LYS A 386 13.46 -14.91 -8.86
CA LYS A 386 14.21 -15.76 -9.81
C LYS A 386 15.14 -16.75 -9.12
N ASN A 387 15.69 -16.34 -7.99
CA ASN A 387 16.83 -17.00 -7.35
C ASN A 387 16.43 -18.15 -6.42
N TYR A 388 15.19 -18.14 -5.92
CA TYR A 388 14.75 -19.10 -4.90
C TYR A 388 13.44 -19.76 -5.28
N GLU A 389 13.33 -21.07 -5.06
CA GLU A 389 12.12 -21.86 -5.32
C GLU A 389 10.96 -21.49 -4.41
N ASN A 390 11.24 -21.01 -3.21
CA ASN A 390 10.27 -20.82 -2.14
C ASN A 390 10.25 -19.41 -1.53
N LEU A 391 10.89 -18.45 -2.20
CA LEU A 391 10.84 -17.04 -1.80
C LEU A 391 9.92 -16.26 -2.74
N LEU A 392 8.86 -15.71 -2.17
CA LEU A 392 7.92 -14.84 -2.84
C LEU A 392 8.02 -13.41 -2.30
N VAL A 393 7.48 -12.47 -3.03
CA VAL A 393 7.39 -11.06 -2.64
C VAL A 393 5.99 -10.54 -2.89
N ALA A 394 5.43 -9.79 -1.92
CA ALA A 394 4.15 -9.13 -2.08
C ALA A 394 4.16 -7.76 -1.41
N GLY A 395 3.42 -6.82 -1.99
CA GLY A 395 3.43 -5.44 -1.54
C GLY A 395 4.03 -4.51 -2.60
N ARG A 396 4.32 -3.27 -2.24
CA ARG A 396 4.88 -2.30 -3.17
C ARG A 396 6.29 -2.66 -3.70
N CYS A 397 6.97 -3.58 -3.04
CA CYS A 397 8.28 -4.09 -3.44
C CYS A 397 8.23 -5.28 -4.41
N ALA A 398 7.05 -5.74 -4.81
CA ALA A 398 6.91 -6.79 -5.82
C ALA A 398 7.49 -6.37 -7.18
N GLY A 399 7.50 -7.27 -8.15
CA GLY A 399 8.04 -7.05 -9.49
C GLY A 399 7.22 -6.07 -10.32
N PHE A 400 7.35 -4.79 -10.03
CA PHE A 400 6.71 -3.68 -10.74
C PHE A 400 7.76 -2.74 -11.32
N SER A 401 7.49 -2.16 -12.50
CA SER A 401 8.21 -0.97 -12.92
C SER A 401 7.84 0.23 -12.03
N HIS A 402 8.63 1.30 -12.06
CA HIS A 402 8.31 2.55 -11.37
C HIS A 402 6.89 3.05 -11.71
N LEU A 403 6.53 3.01 -12.98
CA LEU A 403 5.22 3.46 -13.45
C LEU A 403 4.10 2.53 -12.97
N ALA A 404 4.25 1.22 -13.12
CA ALA A 404 3.27 0.27 -12.63
C ALA A 404 3.11 0.35 -11.11
N ALA A 405 4.21 0.49 -10.35
CA ALA A 405 4.17 0.68 -8.90
C ALA A 405 3.36 1.91 -8.50
N SER A 406 3.36 2.98 -9.28
CA SER A 406 2.56 4.18 -8.99
C SER A 406 1.05 3.94 -9.10
N SER A 407 0.62 2.88 -9.77
CA SER A 407 -0.78 2.46 -9.88
C SER A 407 -1.12 1.31 -8.93
N CYS A 408 -0.30 0.25 -8.89
CA CYS A 408 -0.61 -1.00 -8.17
C CYS A 408 -0.62 -0.88 -6.63
N ARG A 409 -0.03 0.15 -6.04
CA ARG A 409 0.30 0.26 -4.61
C ARG A 409 -0.86 0.47 -3.63
N LEU A 410 -2.10 0.48 -4.08
CA LEU A 410 -3.25 0.76 -3.20
C LEU A 410 -3.52 -0.41 -2.25
N SER A 411 -3.98 -0.10 -1.04
CA SER A 411 -4.13 -1.08 0.04
C SER A 411 -4.97 -2.30 -0.33
N ARG A 412 -6.08 -2.13 -1.07
CA ARG A 412 -6.90 -3.26 -1.51
C ARG A 412 -6.18 -4.14 -2.52
N THR A 413 -5.53 -3.53 -3.51
CA THR A 413 -4.68 -4.25 -4.48
C THR A 413 -3.55 -4.98 -3.76
N MET A 414 -2.92 -4.35 -2.76
CA MET A 414 -1.87 -5.01 -1.98
C MET A 414 -2.40 -6.21 -1.19
N MET A 415 -3.62 -6.16 -0.65
CA MET A 415 -4.25 -7.34 -0.03
C MET A 415 -4.43 -8.47 -1.05
N ASP A 416 -4.94 -8.16 -2.23
CA ASP A 416 -5.20 -9.15 -3.29
C ASP A 416 -3.92 -9.84 -3.78
N ILE A 417 -2.84 -9.09 -4.03
CA ILE A 417 -1.55 -9.70 -4.38
C ILE A 417 -0.94 -10.48 -3.21
N GLY A 418 -1.20 -10.05 -1.98
CA GLY A 418 -0.88 -10.81 -0.79
C GLY A 418 -1.61 -12.15 -0.78
N GLU A 419 -2.93 -12.15 -0.97
CA GLU A 419 -3.73 -13.38 -1.07
C GLU A 419 -3.17 -14.31 -2.15
N ALA A 420 -2.79 -13.77 -3.31
CA ALA A 420 -2.20 -14.54 -4.39
C ALA A 420 -0.84 -15.17 -3.99
N ALA A 421 0.07 -14.39 -3.41
CA ALA A 421 1.36 -14.91 -2.92
C ALA A 421 1.16 -15.97 -1.83
N GLY A 422 0.19 -15.76 -0.92
CA GLY A 422 -0.17 -16.73 0.12
C GLY A 422 -0.66 -18.06 -0.45
N ALA A 423 -1.51 -18.02 -1.48
CA ALA A 423 -1.99 -19.23 -2.17
C ALA A 423 -0.83 -19.99 -2.85
N ILE A 424 0.05 -19.27 -3.57
CA ILE A 424 1.22 -19.88 -4.21
C ILE A 424 2.12 -20.52 -3.16
N ALA A 425 2.47 -19.81 -2.09
CA ALA A 425 3.35 -20.33 -1.03
C ALA A 425 2.79 -21.59 -0.34
N ALA A 426 1.47 -21.65 -0.13
CA ALA A 426 0.81 -22.77 0.52
C ALA A 426 0.70 -24.01 -0.38
N LEU A 427 0.55 -23.84 -1.68
CA LEU A 427 0.16 -24.91 -2.60
C LEU A 427 1.30 -25.39 -3.51
N SER A 428 2.40 -24.62 -3.64
CA SER A 428 3.50 -24.93 -4.57
C SER A 428 4.76 -25.34 -3.81
N GLY A 429 5.42 -26.41 -4.26
CA GLY A 429 6.76 -26.83 -3.78
C GLY A 429 7.84 -25.89 -4.25
N ASP A 430 7.87 -25.65 -5.55
CA ASP A 430 8.59 -24.60 -6.24
C ASP A 430 7.56 -23.56 -6.73
N ALA A 431 7.71 -22.33 -6.30
CA ALA A 431 6.79 -21.25 -6.70
C ALA A 431 6.86 -20.94 -8.20
N ARG A 432 8.02 -21.21 -8.83
CA ARG A 432 8.26 -20.99 -10.26
C ARG A 432 7.43 -21.96 -11.14
N GLU A 433 7.02 -23.09 -10.56
CA GLU A 433 6.22 -24.16 -11.19
C GLU A 433 4.77 -24.21 -10.67
N ALA A 434 4.27 -23.11 -10.12
CA ALA A 434 2.94 -23.05 -9.52
C ALA A 434 1.83 -23.37 -10.53
N ASP A 435 0.90 -24.24 -10.15
CA ASP A 435 -0.34 -24.47 -10.91
C ASP A 435 -1.26 -23.25 -10.78
N LEU A 436 -1.19 -22.36 -11.78
CA LEU A 436 -1.97 -21.13 -11.78
C LEU A 436 -3.49 -21.39 -11.89
N GLY A 437 -3.92 -22.50 -12.48
CA GLY A 437 -5.33 -22.90 -12.50
C GLY A 437 -5.85 -23.15 -11.09
N LEU A 438 -5.15 -23.99 -10.35
CA LEU A 438 -5.47 -24.26 -8.95
C LEU A 438 -5.41 -22.99 -8.07
N ILE A 439 -4.38 -22.14 -8.27
CA ILE A 439 -4.25 -20.89 -7.53
C ILE A 439 -5.46 -19.97 -7.80
N ARG A 440 -5.83 -19.77 -9.05
CA ARG A 440 -6.98 -18.95 -9.45
C ARG A 440 -8.30 -19.47 -8.88
N ASP A 441 -8.50 -20.79 -8.82
CA ASP A 441 -9.66 -21.40 -8.15
C ASP A 441 -9.70 -21.06 -6.66
N LYS A 442 -8.57 -21.18 -5.96
CA LYS A 442 -8.47 -20.82 -4.54
C LYS A 442 -8.69 -19.34 -4.27
N LEU A 443 -8.35 -18.49 -5.23
CA LEU A 443 -8.61 -17.04 -5.18
C LEU A 443 -10.03 -16.68 -5.62
N ARG A 444 -10.82 -17.65 -6.12
CA ARG A 444 -12.13 -17.39 -6.72
C ARG A 444 -12.05 -16.39 -7.89
N PHE A 445 -10.98 -16.49 -8.65
CA PHE A 445 -10.66 -15.51 -9.70
C PHE A 445 -11.72 -15.48 -10.82
N GLY A 446 -12.35 -16.62 -11.12
CA GLY A 446 -13.46 -16.71 -12.09
C GLY A 446 -14.65 -15.84 -11.71
N GLU A 447 -15.11 -15.92 -10.46
CA GLU A 447 -16.20 -15.09 -9.94
C GLU A 447 -15.85 -13.59 -9.98
N TYR A 448 -14.58 -13.28 -9.70
CA TYR A 448 -14.07 -11.94 -9.78
C TYR A 448 -14.10 -11.40 -11.22
N MET A 449 -13.70 -12.23 -12.21
CA MET A 449 -13.79 -11.88 -13.63
C MET A 449 -15.23 -11.70 -14.09
N GLU A 450 -16.16 -12.54 -13.65
CA GLU A 450 -17.59 -12.39 -13.94
C GLU A 450 -18.14 -11.06 -13.42
N TRP A 451 -17.74 -10.68 -12.19
CA TRP A 451 -18.13 -9.40 -11.62
C TRP A 451 -17.56 -8.22 -12.41
N VAL A 452 -16.29 -8.27 -12.80
CA VAL A 452 -15.64 -7.25 -13.65
C VAL A 452 -16.39 -7.12 -14.98
N ASN A 453 -16.63 -8.22 -15.67
CA ASN A 453 -17.39 -8.24 -16.92
C ASN A 453 -18.80 -7.65 -16.77
N GLY A 454 -19.50 -8.01 -15.70
CA GLY A 454 -20.85 -7.52 -15.42
C GLY A 454 -20.92 -6.05 -14.99
N SER A 455 -19.87 -5.53 -14.37
CA SER A 455 -19.87 -4.20 -13.76
C SER A 455 -19.23 -3.12 -14.61
N TYR A 456 -18.16 -3.44 -15.34
CA TYR A 456 -17.45 -2.48 -16.19
C TYR A 456 -18.00 -2.40 -17.61
N TYR A 457 -18.58 -3.49 -18.15
CA TYR A 457 -19.03 -3.55 -19.54
C TYR A 457 -20.53 -3.35 -19.74
N LYS A 458 -21.36 -3.44 -18.68
CA LYS A 458 -22.80 -3.11 -18.76
C LYS A 458 -23.12 -1.62 -18.64
N ILE A 459 -22.16 -0.79 -18.29
CA ILE A 459 -22.31 0.65 -18.32
C ILE A 459 -21.86 1.11 -19.70
N GLY A 460 -22.80 1.06 -20.63
CA GLY A 460 -22.62 1.24 -22.06
C GLY A 460 -21.51 2.21 -22.46
N ILE A 461 -20.63 1.69 -23.27
CA ILE A 461 -19.95 2.46 -24.29
C ILE A 461 -21.02 3.04 -25.24
#